data_a3e5e567a76431747f4a5b222b9e7972
#
_entry.id   a3e5e567a76431747f4a5b222b9e7972
#
_cell.length_a   1.000
_cell.length_b   1.000
_cell.length_c   1.000
_cell.angle_alpha   90.00
_cell.angle_beta   90.00
_cell.angle_gamma   90.00
#
_symmetry.space_group_name_H-M   'P 1'
#
loop_
_entity.id
_entity.type
_entity.pdbx_description
1 polymer ?
#
loop_
_entity_poly.entity_id
_entity_poly.type
_entity_poly.pdbx_seq_one_letter_code
_entity_poly.pdbx_strand_id
1 'polypeptide(L)'
;MLRDGVLSLAYEAGGPCLARVRQLPDGPLEVRIESPRPREALERLRFVLAVDEDHTPFLREFAGDPLLGERIRTLRGLRPLRTATVAHALLKAVCGQLIQARAARLLEAKLLRMAAPAHGELRLPPTRATFAGFAPVELVRAGLAARKAATLVRLSRNLDVERLHAVPTAVAGDRIERERGLGPWSAGMVCLFGLGRYERGLAGDLGLIKLCSSLLGRRAEPEDTAELLAPYGEWAGLASVYLLVGAKTKPLRPTASW
;
A
#
# COMPACT_ATOMS: atom_id res chain seq x y z
N MET A 1 12.20 -7.39 -2.50
CA MET A 1 13.36 -7.32 -1.58
C MET A 1 14.32 -6.27 -2.10
N LEU A 2 14.76 -5.35 -1.28
CA LEU A 2 15.79 -4.35 -1.66
C LEU A 2 17.12 -4.75 -1.00
N ARG A 3 18.16 -4.93 -1.81
CA ARG A 3 19.51 -5.25 -1.37
C ARG A 3 20.49 -4.58 -2.33
N ASP A 4 21.47 -3.86 -1.81
CA ASP A 4 22.55 -3.19 -2.57
C ASP A 4 22.04 -2.30 -3.72
N GLY A 5 20.94 -1.55 -3.47
CA GLY A 5 20.33 -0.69 -4.48
C GLY A 5 19.51 -1.42 -5.56
N VAL A 6 19.41 -2.75 -5.48
CA VAL A 6 18.61 -3.55 -6.41
C VAL A 6 17.30 -3.99 -5.74
N LEU A 7 16.18 -3.62 -6.34
CA LEU A 7 14.85 -4.09 -5.95
C LEU A 7 14.54 -5.39 -6.71
N SER A 8 14.40 -6.50 -5.98
CA SER A 8 14.00 -7.79 -6.53
C SER A 8 12.53 -8.08 -6.21
N LEU A 9 11.78 -8.47 -7.23
CA LEU A 9 10.33 -8.73 -7.16
C LEU A 9 10.01 -10.05 -7.85
N ALA A 10 9.16 -10.86 -7.20
CA ALA A 10 8.52 -12.00 -7.85
C ALA A 10 7.02 -11.69 -8.03
N TYR A 11 6.44 -12.05 -9.17
CA TYR A 11 5.03 -11.82 -9.49
C TYR A 11 4.56 -12.76 -10.60
N GLU A 12 3.24 -12.77 -10.86
CA GLU A 12 2.61 -13.56 -11.92
C GLU A 12 2.24 -12.65 -13.10
N ALA A 13 2.67 -13.03 -14.31
CA ALA A 13 2.22 -12.42 -15.56
C ALA A 13 2.35 -13.45 -16.69
N GLY A 14 1.28 -14.24 -16.90
CA GLY A 14 1.30 -15.37 -17.82
C GLY A 14 2.26 -16.50 -17.41
N GLY A 15 2.58 -16.57 -16.14
CA GLY A 15 3.50 -17.47 -15.44
C GLY A 15 4.33 -16.72 -14.40
N PRO A 16 5.08 -17.44 -13.56
CA PRO A 16 5.93 -16.83 -12.54
C PRO A 16 7.07 -16.01 -13.18
N CYS A 17 7.27 -14.81 -12.65
CA CYS A 17 8.25 -13.85 -13.12
C CYS A 17 9.18 -13.42 -11.99
N LEU A 18 10.44 -13.14 -12.33
CA LEU A 18 11.41 -12.49 -11.47
C LEU A 18 11.90 -11.20 -12.15
N ALA A 19 11.75 -10.07 -11.46
CA ALA A 19 12.33 -8.81 -11.92
C ALA A 19 13.37 -8.30 -10.94
N ARG A 20 14.47 -7.76 -11.48
CA ARG A 20 15.47 -6.98 -10.76
C ARG A 20 15.51 -5.57 -11.35
N VAL A 21 15.33 -4.59 -10.49
CA VAL A 21 15.24 -3.17 -10.87
C VAL A 21 16.30 -2.38 -10.13
N ARG A 22 17.07 -1.57 -10.84
CA ARG A 22 18.06 -0.67 -10.30
C ARG A 22 17.83 0.75 -10.83
N GLN A 23 17.87 1.74 -9.94
CA GLN A 23 17.92 3.14 -10.34
C GLN A 23 19.35 3.45 -10.78
N LEU A 24 19.50 3.97 -11.99
CA LEU A 24 20.78 4.50 -12.46
C LEU A 24 20.95 5.94 -11.96
N PRO A 25 22.19 6.39 -11.67
CA PRO A 25 22.44 7.79 -11.31
C PRO A 25 21.89 8.73 -12.41
N ASP A 26 21.06 9.68 -12.01
CA ASP A 26 20.42 10.70 -12.88
C ASP A 26 19.74 10.16 -14.13
N GLY A 27 19.35 8.89 -14.12
CA GLY A 27 18.90 8.20 -15.31
C GLY A 27 17.67 7.32 -15.12
N PRO A 28 17.36 6.52 -16.14
CA PRO A 28 16.25 5.60 -16.16
C PRO A 28 16.43 4.44 -15.19
N LEU A 29 15.37 3.66 -14.99
CA LEU A 29 15.44 2.37 -14.30
C LEU A 29 16.03 1.31 -15.25
N GLU A 30 17.08 0.64 -14.81
CA GLU A 30 17.55 -0.59 -15.45
C GLU A 30 16.71 -1.75 -14.92
N VAL A 31 16.17 -2.56 -15.84
CA VAL A 31 15.26 -3.66 -15.51
C VAL A 31 15.73 -4.95 -16.18
N ARG A 32 15.81 -6.02 -15.39
CA ARG A 32 16.02 -7.39 -15.88
C ARG A 32 14.83 -8.23 -15.47
N ILE A 33 14.19 -8.89 -16.44
CA ILE A 33 12.99 -9.71 -16.22
C ILE A 33 13.27 -11.13 -16.74
N GLU A 34 13.06 -12.09 -15.87
CA GLU A 34 12.98 -13.52 -16.19
C GLU A 34 11.50 -13.91 -16.21
N SER A 35 10.96 -14.24 -17.39
CA SER A 35 9.53 -14.51 -17.56
C SER A 35 9.26 -15.31 -18.83
N PRO A 36 8.27 -16.23 -18.83
CA PRO A 36 7.81 -16.88 -20.05
C PRO A 36 7.08 -15.91 -20.99
N ARG A 37 6.57 -14.76 -20.49
CA ARG A 37 5.88 -13.72 -21.25
C ARG A 37 6.42 -12.33 -20.93
N PRO A 38 7.57 -11.94 -21.52
CA PRO A 38 8.29 -10.73 -21.12
C PRO A 38 7.47 -9.42 -21.26
N ARG A 39 6.60 -9.32 -22.27
CA ARG A 39 5.75 -8.12 -22.46
C ARG A 39 4.75 -7.95 -21.34
N GLU A 40 3.97 -9.00 -21.02
CA GLU A 40 3.00 -8.99 -19.92
C GLU A 40 3.69 -8.74 -18.58
N ALA A 41 4.87 -9.34 -18.40
CA ALA A 41 5.68 -9.15 -17.20
C ALA A 41 6.15 -7.70 -17.06
N LEU A 42 6.59 -7.06 -18.15
CA LEU A 42 6.98 -5.65 -18.12
C LEU A 42 5.80 -4.73 -17.82
N GLU A 43 4.63 -4.95 -18.41
CA GLU A 43 3.41 -4.18 -18.12
C GLU A 43 3.03 -4.28 -16.64
N ARG A 44 3.03 -5.50 -16.07
CA ARG A 44 2.77 -5.69 -14.64
C ARG A 44 3.82 -4.99 -13.77
N LEU A 45 5.08 -5.06 -14.13
CA LEU A 45 6.15 -4.38 -13.42
C LEU A 45 6.00 -2.86 -13.47
N ARG A 46 5.66 -2.28 -14.62
CA ARG A 46 5.36 -0.84 -14.77
C ARG A 46 4.24 -0.41 -13.83
N PHE A 47 3.16 -1.21 -13.74
CA PHE A 47 2.09 -0.97 -12.78
C PHE A 47 2.61 -0.99 -11.34
N VAL A 48 3.38 -2.01 -10.94
CA VAL A 48 3.92 -2.15 -9.57
C VAL A 48 4.82 -0.98 -9.19
N LEU A 49 5.64 -0.51 -10.13
CA LEU A 49 6.55 0.62 -9.93
C LEU A 49 5.87 1.99 -10.05
N ALA A 50 4.60 2.03 -10.50
CA ALA A 50 3.85 3.26 -10.77
C ALA A 50 4.59 4.23 -11.72
N VAL A 51 5.36 3.71 -12.70
CA VAL A 51 6.21 4.55 -13.57
C VAL A 51 5.42 5.33 -14.61
N ASP A 52 4.22 4.88 -14.95
CA ASP A 52 3.35 5.52 -15.94
C ASP A 52 2.46 6.61 -15.34
N GLU A 53 2.46 6.75 -14.02
CA GLU A 53 1.62 7.74 -13.35
C GLU A 53 2.22 9.14 -13.45
N ASP A 54 1.43 10.10 -13.90
CA ASP A 54 1.81 11.50 -13.88
C ASP A 54 1.40 12.15 -12.56
N HIS A 55 2.35 12.35 -11.67
CA HIS A 55 2.13 13.07 -10.42
C HIS A 55 2.34 14.60 -10.55
N THR A 56 2.63 15.10 -11.75
CA THR A 56 2.89 16.53 -11.97
C THR A 56 1.73 17.43 -11.52
N PRO A 57 0.46 17.09 -11.76
CA PRO A 57 -0.66 17.89 -11.26
C PRO A 57 -0.63 18.02 -9.73
N PHE A 58 -0.50 16.90 -9.01
CA PHE A 58 -0.38 16.89 -7.55
C PHE A 58 0.80 17.74 -7.06
N LEU A 59 1.97 17.56 -7.66
CA LEU A 59 3.19 18.26 -7.24
C LEU A 59 3.07 19.78 -7.44
N ARG A 60 2.37 20.23 -8.49
CA ARG A 60 2.14 21.66 -8.76
C ARG A 60 1.09 22.24 -7.85
N GLU A 61 -0.04 21.57 -7.69
CA GLU A 61 -1.18 22.02 -6.89
C GLU A 61 -0.78 22.23 -5.42
N PHE A 62 -0.03 21.27 -4.86
CA PHE A 62 0.33 21.28 -3.43
C PHE A 62 1.76 21.74 -3.15
N ALA A 63 2.45 22.36 -4.12
CA ALA A 63 3.81 22.89 -3.93
C ALA A 63 3.91 23.94 -2.80
N GLY A 64 2.85 24.72 -2.59
CA GLY A 64 2.74 25.76 -1.53
C GLY A 64 1.99 25.32 -0.28
N ASP A 65 1.53 24.06 -0.23
CA ASP A 65 0.77 23.55 0.91
C ASP A 65 1.63 23.53 2.20
N PRO A 66 1.10 24.00 3.35
CA PRO A 66 1.85 24.09 4.61
C PRO A 66 2.40 22.73 5.09
N LEU A 67 1.72 21.63 4.80
CA LEU A 67 2.07 20.29 5.25
C LEU A 67 2.85 19.51 4.19
N LEU A 68 2.54 19.71 2.91
CA LEU A 68 3.12 18.94 1.81
C LEU A 68 4.27 19.66 1.08
N GLY A 69 4.30 20.97 1.02
CA GLY A 69 5.24 21.72 0.17
C GLY A 69 6.71 21.39 0.42
N GLU A 70 7.16 21.34 1.69
CA GLU A 70 8.54 20.93 2.02
C GLU A 70 8.78 19.44 1.66
N ARG A 71 7.79 18.59 1.87
CA ARG A 71 7.88 17.14 1.57
C ARG A 71 7.94 16.89 0.07
N ILE A 72 7.17 17.63 -0.71
CA ILE A 72 7.22 17.57 -2.18
C ILE A 72 8.62 17.94 -2.68
N ARG A 73 9.25 18.98 -2.11
CA ARG A 73 10.61 19.37 -2.49
C ARG A 73 11.66 18.34 -2.11
N THR A 74 11.54 17.72 -0.93
CA THR A 74 12.52 16.77 -0.40
C THR A 74 12.34 15.35 -0.92
N LEU A 75 11.11 14.96 -1.28
CA LEU A 75 10.75 13.62 -1.74
C LEU A 75 10.49 13.58 -3.26
N ARG A 76 11.20 14.40 -4.03
CA ARG A 76 11.07 14.42 -5.49
C ARG A 76 11.17 13.01 -6.08
N GLY A 77 10.25 12.67 -6.98
CA GLY A 77 10.21 11.37 -7.62
C GLY A 77 9.66 10.23 -6.74
N LEU A 78 9.16 10.53 -5.52
CA LEU A 78 8.51 9.52 -4.71
C LEU A 78 7.30 8.92 -5.45
N ARG A 79 7.33 7.59 -5.58
CA ARG A 79 6.25 6.80 -6.14
C ARG A 79 5.86 5.70 -5.15
N PRO A 80 4.58 5.60 -4.75
CA PRO A 80 4.13 4.49 -3.92
C PRO A 80 4.25 3.18 -4.70
N LEU A 81 5.11 2.26 -4.26
CA LEU A 81 5.17 0.93 -4.86
C LEU A 81 3.85 0.19 -4.63
N ARG A 82 3.25 -0.31 -5.70
CA ARG A 82 2.03 -1.09 -5.67
C ARG A 82 2.32 -2.56 -5.44
N THR A 83 1.33 -3.28 -5.00
CA THR A 83 1.38 -4.74 -4.96
C THR A 83 1.03 -5.33 -6.33
N ALA A 84 1.59 -6.48 -6.67
CA ALA A 84 1.31 -7.11 -7.95
C ALA A 84 -0.10 -7.74 -8.02
N THR A 85 -0.77 -7.91 -6.88
CA THR A 85 -2.17 -8.38 -6.80
C THR A 85 -2.93 -7.55 -5.78
N VAL A 86 -4.24 -7.39 -5.95
CA VAL A 86 -5.12 -6.73 -4.97
C VAL A 86 -5.22 -7.56 -3.69
N ALA A 87 -5.18 -8.89 -3.82
CA ALA A 87 -5.13 -9.80 -2.68
C ALA A 87 -3.90 -9.56 -1.78
N HIS A 88 -2.76 -9.16 -2.36
CA HIS A 88 -1.58 -8.79 -1.57
C HIS A 88 -1.80 -7.46 -0.81
N ALA A 89 -2.42 -6.46 -1.43
CA ALA A 89 -2.77 -5.22 -0.75
C ALA A 89 -3.76 -5.48 0.40
N LEU A 90 -4.73 -6.37 0.20
CA LEU A 90 -5.64 -6.81 1.27
C LEU A 90 -4.90 -7.50 2.41
N LEU A 91 -3.96 -8.42 2.12
CA LEU A 91 -3.12 -9.04 3.15
C LEU A 91 -2.34 -7.98 3.95
N LYS A 92 -1.73 -7.00 3.26
CA LYS A 92 -1.01 -5.89 3.91
C LYS A 92 -1.94 -5.09 4.81
N ALA A 93 -3.16 -4.78 4.34
CA ALA A 93 -4.17 -4.09 5.13
C ALA A 93 -4.54 -4.89 6.39
N VAL A 94 -4.88 -6.19 6.25
CA VAL A 94 -5.24 -7.03 7.39
C VAL A 94 -4.09 -7.16 8.40
N CYS A 95 -2.86 -7.36 7.94
CA CYS A 95 -1.68 -7.43 8.81
C CYS A 95 -1.46 -6.10 9.54
N GLY A 96 -1.60 -4.97 8.84
CA GLY A 96 -1.24 -3.63 9.32
C GLY A 96 -2.21 -2.99 10.29
N GLN A 97 -3.46 -3.48 10.40
CA GLN A 97 -4.45 -2.87 11.31
C GLN A 97 -3.93 -2.75 12.74
N LEU A 98 -3.93 -1.53 13.29
CA LEU A 98 -3.65 -1.22 14.69
C LEU A 98 -2.27 -1.70 15.21
N ILE A 99 -1.30 -1.95 14.34
CA ILE A 99 0.06 -2.30 14.73
C ILE A 99 1.10 -1.46 13.97
N GLN A 100 2.30 -1.40 14.52
CA GLN A 100 3.40 -0.67 13.91
C GLN A 100 3.81 -1.30 12.56
N ALA A 101 4.17 -0.47 11.59
CA ALA A 101 4.55 -0.89 10.24
C ALA A 101 5.66 -1.96 10.19
N ARG A 102 6.62 -1.93 11.13
CA ARG A 102 7.68 -2.97 11.22
C ARG A 102 7.09 -4.33 11.60
N ALA A 103 6.23 -4.37 12.60
CA ALA A 103 5.56 -5.60 13.03
C ALA A 103 4.64 -6.15 11.94
N ALA A 104 3.89 -5.27 11.27
CA ALA A 104 3.04 -5.63 10.13
C ALA A 104 3.83 -6.31 9.00
N ARG A 105 4.99 -5.74 8.61
CA ARG A 105 5.86 -6.33 7.57
C ARG A 105 6.43 -7.69 7.97
N LEU A 106 6.82 -7.88 9.23
CA LEU A 106 7.32 -9.17 9.70
C LEU A 106 6.23 -10.24 9.69
N LEU A 107 5.01 -9.88 10.10
CA LEU A 107 3.85 -10.77 10.07
C LEU A 107 3.47 -11.13 8.62
N GLU A 108 3.36 -10.15 7.73
CA GLU A 108 3.12 -10.34 6.30
C GLU A 108 4.15 -11.31 5.69
N ALA A 109 5.44 -11.06 5.92
CA ALA A 109 6.50 -11.91 5.40
C ALA A 109 6.42 -13.35 5.95
N LYS A 110 6.00 -13.54 7.21
CA LYS A 110 5.79 -14.87 7.80
C LYS A 110 4.63 -15.59 7.14
N LEU A 111 3.51 -14.92 6.94
CA LEU A 111 2.33 -15.48 6.28
C LEU A 111 2.62 -15.83 4.81
N LEU A 112 3.34 -14.98 4.09
CA LEU A 112 3.77 -15.27 2.72
C LEU A 112 4.70 -16.49 2.65
N ARG A 113 5.67 -16.60 3.56
CA ARG A 113 6.54 -17.80 3.62
C ARG A 113 5.78 -19.08 3.87
N MET A 114 4.70 -19.01 4.66
CA MET A 114 3.87 -20.18 4.98
C MET A 114 2.96 -20.58 3.82
N ALA A 115 2.36 -19.62 3.12
CA ALA A 115 1.22 -19.86 2.25
C ALA A 115 1.50 -19.62 0.74
N ALA A 116 2.45 -18.76 0.39
CA ALA A 116 2.72 -18.40 -0.99
C ALA A 116 3.83 -19.25 -1.62
N PRO A 117 3.70 -19.62 -2.91
CA PRO A 117 4.71 -20.39 -3.60
C PRO A 117 6.06 -19.68 -3.63
N ALA A 118 7.15 -20.45 -3.50
CA ALA A 118 8.50 -19.94 -3.67
C ALA A 118 8.82 -19.74 -5.17
N HIS A 119 9.56 -18.69 -5.47
CA HIS A 119 10.16 -18.46 -6.77
C HIS A 119 11.57 -17.89 -6.57
N GLY A 120 12.58 -18.75 -6.66
CA GLY A 120 13.92 -18.45 -6.17
C GLY A 120 13.92 -18.15 -4.67
N GLU A 121 14.61 -17.08 -4.27
CA GLU A 121 14.63 -16.62 -2.87
C GLU A 121 13.38 -15.82 -2.46
N LEU A 122 12.50 -15.52 -3.42
CA LEU A 122 11.31 -14.72 -3.20
C LEU A 122 10.05 -15.56 -3.09
N ARG A 123 8.95 -14.92 -2.77
CA ARG A 123 7.60 -15.49 -2.80
C ARG A 123 6.78 -14.79 -3.85
N LEU A 124 5.98 -15.56 -4.58
CA LEU A 124 4.96 -15.01 -5.45
C LEU A 124 3.94 -14.24 -4.61
N PRO A 125 3.31 -13.18 -5.14
CA PRO A 125 2.27 -12.47 -4.42
C PRO A 125 1.08 -13.41 -4.14
N PRO A 126 0.39 -13.24 -3.01
CA PRO A 126 -0.78 -14.02 -2.71
C PRO A 126 -1.90 -13.69 -3.70
N THR A 127 -2.65 -14.72 -4.05
CA THR A 127 -3.91 -14.64 -4.77
C THR A 127 -5.08 -14.88 -3.83
N ARG A 128 -6.31 -14.76 -4.33
CA ARG A 128 -7.51 -15.18 -3.59
C ARG A 128 -7.38 -16.62 -3.06
N ALA A 129 -6.84 -17.54 -3.85
CA ALA A 129 -6.70 -18.93 -3.46
C ALA A 129 -5.70 -19.19 -2.32
N THR A 130 -4.73 -18.29 -2.15
CA THR A 130 -3.59 -18.50 -1.22
C THR A 130 -4.03 -18.79 0.22
N PHE A 131 -5.05 -18.08 0.73
CA PHE A 131 -5.54 -18.26 2.10
C PHE A 131 -6.90 -18.93 2.19
N ALA A 132 -7.56 -19.24 1.09
CA ALA A 132 -8.90 -19.83 1.07
C ALA A 132 -8.96 -21.22 1.69
N GLY A 133 -7.88 -22.00 1.55
CA GLY A 133 -7.77 -23.37 2.09
C GLY A 133 -7.41 -23.44 3.58
N PHE A 134 -6.93 -22.35 4.18
CA PHE A 134 -6.52 -22.36 5.57
C PHE A 134 -7.70 -22.34 6.56
N ALA A 135 -7.52 -23.01 7.71
CA ALA A 135 -8.35 -22.74 8.88
C ALA A 135 -7.82 -21.49 9.61
N PRO A 136 -8.69 -20.62 10.15
CA PRO A 136 -8.22 -19.41 10.87
C PRO A 136 -7.19 -19.70 11.96
N VAL A 137 -7.28 -20.82 12.65
CA VAL A 137 -6.36 -21.21 13.74
C VAL A 137 -4.91 -21.38 13.23
N GLU A 138 -4.70 -21.77 11.98
CA GLU A 138 -3.36 -21.90 11.40
C GLU A 138 -2.69 -20.52 11.25
N LEU A 139 -3.46 -19.53 10.83
CA LEU A 139 -2.99 -18.14 10.73
C LEU A 139 -2.76 -17.52 12.12
N VAL A 140 -3.57 -17.91 13.12
CA VAL A 140 -3.35 -17.50 14.52
C VAL A 140 -2.03 -18.06 15.04
N ARG A 141 -1.72 -19.33 14.77
CA ARG A 141 -0.41 -19.94 15.13
C ARG A 141 0.76 -19.26 14.42
N ALA A 142 0.52 -18.67 13.24
CA ALA A 142 1.50 -17.85 12.56
C ALA A 142 1.66 -16.45 13.18
N GLY A 143 0.78 -16.04 14.10
CA GLY A 143 0.84 -14.78 14.84
C GLY A 143 -0.20 -13.74 14.41
N LEU A 144 -1.13 -14.07 13.53
CA LEU A 144 -2.23 -13.19 13.18
C LEU A 144 -3.31 -13.23 14.26
N ALA A 145 -3.80 -12.07 14.71
CA ALA A 145 -4.89 -12.02 15.70
C ALA A 145 -6.15 -12.76 15.18
N ALA A 146 -6.85 -13.47 16.03
CA ALA A 146 -7.94 -14.39 15.68
C ALA A 146 -9.03 -13.72 14.79
N ARG A 147 -9.44 -12.48 15.12
CA ARG A 147 -10.41 -11.73 14.30
C ARG A 147 -9.87 -11.43 12.87
N LYS A 148 -8.60 -11.07 12.75
CA LYS A 148 -7.93 -10.81 11.47
C LYS A 148 -7.77 -12.11 10.65
N ALA A 149 -7.43 -13.22 11.32
CA ALA A 149 -7.32 -14.53 10.69
C ALA A 149 -8.67 -14.98 10.10
N ALA A 150 -9.75 -14.89 10.88
CA ALA A 150 -11.09 -15.19 10.42
C ALA A 150 -11.51 -14.28 9.24
N THR A 151 -11.21 -12.98 9.34
CA THR A 151 -11.47 -12.03 8.25
C THR A 151 -10.72 -12.39 6.98
N LEU A 152 -9.41 -12.66 7.04
CA LEU A 152 -8.60 -12.98 5.87
C LEU A 152 -9.09 -14.25 5.16
N VAL A 153 -9.35 -15.33 5.91
CA VAL A 153 -9.86 -16.58 5.34
C VAL A 153 -11.23 -16.39 4.69
N ARG A 154 -12.15 -15.70 5.38
CA ARG A 154 -13.50 -15.41 4.87
C ARG A 154 -13.45 -14.60 3.56
N LEU A 155 -12.64 -13.54 3.53
CA LEU A 155 -12.49 -12.71 2.34
C LEU A 155 -11.86 -13.50 1.18
N SER A 156 -10.85 -14.31 1.44
CA SER A 156 -10.22 -15.17 0.44
C SER A 156 -11.20 -16.19 -0.18
N ARG A 157 -12.20 -16.63 0.58
CA ARG A 157 -13.24 -17.54 0.08
C ARG A 157 -14.33 -16.84 -0.72
N ASN A 158 -14.77 -15.66 -0.26
CA ASN A 158 -16.03 -15.06 -0.70
C ASN A 158 -15.86 -13.83 -1.58
N LEU A 159 -14.69 -13.18 -1.61
CA LEU A 159 -14.47 -11.94 -2.34
C LEU A 159 -13.38 -12.09 -3.39
N ASP A 160 -13.75 -11.90 -4.65
CA ASP A 160 -12.78 -11.77 -5.74
C ASP A 160 -12.33 -10.30 -5.83
N VAL A 161 -11.27 -9.99 -5.07
CA VAL A 161 -10.76 -8.62 -4.95
C VAL A 161 -10.10 -8.12 -6.25
N GLU A 162 -9.65 -9.00 -7.13
CA GLU A 162 -9.04 -8.60 -8.40
C GLU A 162 -10.07 -7.94 -9.34
N ARG A 163 -11.35 -8.30 -9.21
CA ARG A 163 -12.47 -7.65 -9.95
C ARG A 163 -12.66 -6.17 -9.58
N LEU A 164 -12.10 -5.70 -8.48
CA LEU A 164 -12.16 -4.29 -8.10
C LEU A 164 -11.45 -3.37 -9.10
N HIS A 165 -10.56 -3.89 -9.93
CA HIS A 165 -9.97 -3.14 -11.04
C HIS A 165 -11.03 -2.66 -12.06
N ALA A 166 -12.15 -3.38 -12.21
CA ALA A 166 -13.19 -3.11 -13.19
C ALA A 166 -14.26 -2.09 -12.75
N VAL A 167 -14.19 -1.58 -11.50
CA VAL A 167 -15.19 -0.65 -10.97
C VAL A 167 -14.54 0.66 -10.53
N PRO A 168 -15.29 1.78 -10.44
CA PRO A 168 -14.78 3.06 -9.94
C PRO A 168 -14.23 2.95 -8.51
N THR A 169 -13.31 3.86 -8.14
CA THR A 169 -12.63 3.86 -6.82
C THR A 169 -13.62 3.94 -5.66
N ALA A 170 -14.65 4.77 -5.77
CA ALA A 170 -15.70 4.88 -4.74
C ALA A 170 -16.37 3.51 -4.49
N VAL A 171 -16.80 2.85 -5.57
CA VAL A 171 -17.44 1.52 -5.50
C VAL A 171 -16.50 0.46 -4.93
N ALA A 172 -15.22 0.47 -5.36
CA ALA A 172 -14.21 -0.45 -4.84
C ALA A 172 -13.98 -0.25 -3.34
N GLY A 173 -13.82 0.99 -2.90
CA GLY A 173 -13.64 1.35 -1.50
C GLY A 173 -14.84 0.95 -0.64
N ASP A 174 -16.05 1.32 -1.05
CA ASP A 174 -17.30 0.96 -0.36
C ASP A 174 -17.48 -0.56 -0.25
N ARG A 175 -17.11 -1.30 -1.30
CA ARG A 175 -17.12 -2.76 -1.26
C ARG A 175 -16.21 -3.33 -0.19
N ILE A 176 -15.00 -2.77 -0.04
CA ILE A 176 -14.05 -3.17 1.01
C ILE A 176 -14.58 -2.79 2.40
N GLU A 177 -15.11 -1.58 2.58
CA GLU A 177 -15.59 -1.10 3.87
C GLU A 177 -16.82 -1.87 4.40
N ARG A 178 -17.68 -2.39 3.51
CA ARG A 178 -18.80 -3.26 3.89
C ARG A 178 -18.35 -4.62 4.44
N GLU A 179 -17.10 -5.01 4.19
CA GLU A 179 -16.60 -6.27 4.69
C GLU A 179 -16.29 -6.19 6.19
N ARG A 180 -16.91 -7.07 6.99
CA ARG A 180 -16.72 -7.10 8.44
C ARG A 180 -15.22 -7.23 8.78
N GLY A 181 -14.71 -6.31 9.57
CA GLY A 181 -13.32 -6.28 10.01
C GLY A 181 -12.40 -5.45 9.11
N LEU A 182 -12.95 -4.79 8.10
CA LEU A 182 -12.27 -3.77 7.31
C LEU A 182 -12.96 -2.42 7.52
N GLY A 183 -12.22 -1.34 7.34
CA GLY A 183 -12.72 0.04 7.49
C GLY A 183 -12.03 0.97 6.51
N PRO A 184 -12.22 2.30 6.63
CA PRO A 184 -11.71 3.31 5.70
C PRO A 184 -10.21 3.18 5.44
N TRP A 185 -9.41 2.95 6.47
CA TRP A 185 -7.96 2.73 6.32
C TRP A 185 -7.64 1.50 5.44
N SER A 186 -8.36 0.40 5.64
CA SER A 186 -8.16 -0.81 4.83
C SER A 186 -8.58 -0.60 3.38
N ALA A 187 -9.66 0.15 3.15
CA ALA A 187 -10.11 0.53 1.82
C ALA A 187 -9.08 1.43 1.12
N GLY A 188 -8.55 2.45 1.82
CA GLY A 188 -7.46 3.29 1.35
C GLY A 188 -6.22 2.48 0.96
N MET A 189 -5.81 1.51 1.80
CA MET A 189 -4.67 0.61 1.52
C MET A 189 -4.89 -0.20 0.24
N VAL A 190 -6.09 -0.76 0.05
CA VAL A 190 -6.43 -1.56 -1.15
C VAL A 190 -6.50 -0.67 -2.39
N CYS A 191 -7.15 0.49 -2.30
CA CYS A 191 -7.22 1.43 -3.43
C CYS A 191 -5.83 1.92 -3.84
N LEU A 192 -5.04 2.37 -2.89
CA LEU A 192 -3.72 2.95 -3.14
C LEU A 192 -2.71 1.90 -3.63
N PHE A 193 -2.53 0.81 -2.89
CA PHE A 193 -1.47 -0.15 -3.16
C PHE A 193 -1.90 -1.32 -4.03
N GLY A 194 -3.18 -1.67 -4.05
CA GLY A 194 -3.71 -2.76 -4.87
C GLY A 194 -4.20 -2.29 -6.23
N LEU A 195 -4.99 -1.22 -6.25
CA LEU A 195 -5.60 -0.70 -7.48
C LEU A 195 -4.80 0.42 -8.13
N GLY A 196 -3.85 1.04 -7.41
CA GLY A 196 -3.07 2.18 -7.89
C GLY A 196 -3.87 3.46 -8.01
N ARG A 197 -4.87 3.67 -7.16
CA ARG A 197 -5.81 4.79 -7.20
C ARG A 197 -5.65 5.67 -5.98
N TYR A 198 -5.66 6.99 -6.17
CA TYR A 198 -5.27 7.96 -5.15
C TYR A 198 -6.44 8.66 -4.47
N GLU A 199 -7.67 8.47 -4.92
CA GLU A 199 -8.86 9.20 -4.44
C GLU A 199 -9.24 8.87 -2.99
N ARG A 200 -8.79 7.75 -2.46
CA ARG A 200 -9.02 7.39 -1.05
C ARG A 200 -7.75 7.50 -0.24
N GLY A 201 -7.79 8.38 0.77
CA GLY A 201 -6.73 8.55 1.74
C GLY A 201 -6.66 7.41 2.76
N LEU A 202 -5.58 7.40 3.53
CA LEU A 202 -5.36 6.42 4.60
C LEU A 202 -5.97 6.92 5.93
N ALA A 203 -7.27 7.27 5.91
CA ALA A 203 -7.99 7.75 7.09
C ALA A 203 -7.93 6.72 8.23
N GLY A 204 -7.58 7.17 9.44
CA GLY A 204 -7.35 6.31 10.59
C GLY A 204 -5.94 5.70 10.66
N ASP A 205 -5.00 6.09 9.79
CA ASP A 205 -3.61 5.64 9.92
C ASP A 205 -2.96 6.19 11.21
N LEU A 206 -2.29 5.31 11.95
CA LEU A 206 -1.66 5.67 13.23
C LEU A 206 -0.60 6.78 13.09
N GLY A 207 0.08 6.86 11.96
CA GLY A 207 1.04 7.92 11.69
C GLY A 207 0.33 9.25 11.42
N LEU A 208 -0.79 9.23 10.71
CA LEU A 208 -1.62 10.41 10.48
C LEU A 208 -2.32 10.86 11.77
N ILE A 209 -2.82 9.93 12.60
CA ILE A 209 -3.37 10.26 13.93
C ILE A 209 -2.32 10.99 14.79
N LYS A 210 -1.07 10.52 14.79
CA LYS A 210 0.02 11.20 15.51
C LYS A 210 0.30 12.59 14.94
N LEU A 211 0.28 12.73 13.62
CA LEU A 211 0.43 14.03 12.95
C LEU A 211 -0.70 14.98 13.34
N CYS A 212 -1.97 14.57 13.24
CA CYS A 212 -3.13 15.33 13.68
C CYS A 212 -3.02 15.74 15.14
N SER A 213 -2.64 14.81 16.03
CA SER A 213 -2.46 15.12 17.46
C SER A 213 -1.43 16.21 17.70
N SER A 214 -0.33 16.20 16.91
CA SER A 214 0.69 17.25 17.00
C SER A 214 0.20 18.60 16.47
N LEU A 215 -0.61 18.61 15.43
CA LEU A 215 -1.17 19.84 14.84
C LEU A 215 -2.26 20.45 15.73
N LEU A 216 -3.13 19.60 16.30
CA LEU A 216 -4.28 20.04 17.10
C LEU A 216 -3.94 20.33 18.56
N GLY A 217 -2.74 19.93 19.03
CA GLY A 217 -2.38 20.05 20.45
C GLY A 217 -3.24 19.19 21.40
N ARG A 218 -4.01 18.24 20.87
CA ARG A 218 -4.84 17.29 21.60
C ARG A 218 -4.69 15.88 21.01
N ARG A 219 -5.15 14.88 21.73
CA ARG A 219 -5.29 13.52 21.13
C ARG A 219 -6.27 13.60 19.96
N ALA A 220 -5.81 13.15 18.78
CA ALA A 220 -6.63 13.06 17.59
C ALA A 220 -7.31 11.69 17.50
N GLU A 221 -8.49 11.68 16.90
CA GLU A 221 -9.28 10.50 16.59
C GLU A 221 -9.17 10.16 15.09
N PRO A 222 -9.61 8.98 14.64
CA PRO A 222 -9.55 8.60 13.21
C PRO A 222 -10.23 9.62 12.27
N GLU A 223 -11.31 10.25 12.72
CA GLU A 223 -12.09 11.25 11.99
C GLU A 223 -11.25 12.49 11.67
N ASP A 224 -10.41 12.96 12.60
CA ASP A 224 -9.51 14.10 12.38
C ASP A 224 -8.57 13.84 11.18
N THR A 225 -8.22 12.58 10.93
CA THR A 225 -7.38 12.22 9.78
C THR A 225 -8.13 12.28 8.46
N ALA A 226 -9.44 12.02 8.47
CA ALA A 226 -10.28 12.17 7.29
C ALA A 226 -10.43 13.67 6.94
N GLU A 227 -10.63 14.52 7.94
CA GLU A 227 -10.65 16.00 7.78
C GLU A 227 -9.31 16.52 7.27
N LEU A 228 -8.18 16.05 7.83
CA LEU A 228 -6.84 16.40 7.35
C LEU A 228 -6.66 16.07 5.87
N LEU A 229 -7.22 14.97 5.38
CA LEU A 229 -7.04 14.48 4.02
C LEU A 229 -8.07 15.05 3.03
N ALA A 230 -9.20 15.58 3.51
CA ALA A 230 -10.28 16.11 2.68
C ALA A 230 -9.82 17.18 1.65
N PRO A 231 -8.94 18.15 2.00
CA PRO A 231 -8.48 19.17 1.04
C PRO A 231 -7.72 18.60 -0.17
N TYR A 232 -7.20 17.39 -0.09
CA TYR A 232 -6.40 16.77 -1.16
C TYR A 232 -7.25 16.03 -2.20
N GLY A 233 -8.56 15.93 -2.01
CA GLY A 233 -9.52 15.42 -3.00
C GLY A 233 -9.10 14.08 -3.63
N GLU A 234 -8.98 14.07 -4.95
CA GLU A 234 -8.56 12.90 -5.72
C GLU A 234 -7.13 12.43 -5.42
N TRP A 235 -6.33 13.25 -4.76
CA TRP A 235 -4.95 12.95 -4.37
C TRP A 235 -4.78 12.52 -2.91
N ALA A 236 -5.88 12.34 -2.14
CA ALA A 236 -5.84 12.04 -0.71
C ALA A 236 -4.95 10.82 -0.36
N GLY A 237 -4.93 9.79 -1.20
CA GLY A 237 -4.07 8.62 -1.05
C GLY A 237 -2.59 8.95 -1.23
N LEU A 238 -2.25 9.72 -2.26
CA LEU A 238 -0.87 10.15 -2.52
C LEU A 238 -0.39 11.11 -1.43
N ALA A 239 -1.23 12.08 -1.03
CA ALA A 239 -0.98 12.98 0.09
C ALA A 239 -0.69 12.22 1.39
N SER A 240 -1.48 11.16 1.68
CA SER A 240 -1.22 10.28 2.84
C SER A 240 0.20 9.70 2.83
N VAL A 241 0.70 9.27 1.66
CA VAL A 241 2.06 8.73 1.54
C VAL A 241 3.10 9.81 1.82
N TYR A 242 2.97 10.99 1.23
CA TYR A 242 3.90 12.10 1.47
C TYR A 242 3.91 12.53 2.93
N LEU A 243 2.74 12.60 3.57
CA LEU A 243 2.62 12.94 4.98
C LEU A 243 3.28 11.89 5.89
N LEU A 244 3.13 10.60 5.60
CA LEU A 244 3.68 9.50 6.38
C LEU A 244 5.19 9.32 6.19
N VAL A 245 5.71 9.45 4.97
CA VAL A 245 7.15 9.33 4.69
C VAL A 245 7.91 10.53 5.22
N GLY A 246 7.41 11.74 4.99
CA GLY A 246 8.02 12.96 5.48
C GLY A 246 8.08 13.09 7.01
N ALA A 247 7.12 12.50 7.73
CA ALA A 247 7.13 12.49 9.21
C ALA A 247 8.34 11.76 9.83
N LYS A 248 8.98 10.88 9.05
CA LYS A 248 10.18 10.16 9.50
C LYS A 248 11.48 10.97 9.33
N THR A 249 11.44 12.03 8.53
CA THR A 249 12.63 12.81 8.16
C THR A 249 12.78 14.11 8.96
N LYS A 250 11.70 14.71 9.46
CA LYS A 250 11.75 15.92 10.30
C LYS A 250 10.39 16.17 11.00
N PRO A 251 10.35 16.43 12.30
CA PRO A 251 9.10 16.85 12.95
C PRO A 251 8.69 18.22 12.40
N LEU A 252 7.41 18.38 12.05
CA LEU A 252 6.84 19.67 11.70
C LEU A 252 6.89 20.58 12.92
N ARG A 253 7.44 21.81 12.77
CA ARG A 253 7.24 22.85 13.76
C ARG A 253 5.80 23.34 13.62
N PRO A 254 5.02 23.46 14.71
CA PRO A 254 3.71 24.09 14.64
C PRO A 254 3.89 25.52 14.15
N THR A 255 3.40 25.80 12.95
CA THR A 255 3.18 27.18 12.52
C THR A 255 1.88 27.63 13.18
N ALA A 256 1.96 28.69 13.99
CA ALA A 256 0.83 29.27 14.67
C ALA A 256 -0.29 29.64 13.67
N SER A 257 -1.52 29.50 14.15
CA SER A 257 -2.81 29.92 13.58
C SER A 257 -3.35 29.11 12.39
N TRP A 258 -4.31 28.33 12.71
CA TRP A 258 -5.45 27.99 11.86
C TRP A 258 -6.61 28.95 12.13
#